data_952453cd6e4a064195309c29e9499fe7
#
_entry.id   952453cd6e4a064195309c29e9499fe7
#
_cell.length_a   1.000
_cell.length_b   1.000
_cell.length_c   1.000
_cell.angle_alpha   90.00
_cell.angle_beta   90.00
_cell.angle_gamma   90.00
#
_symmetry.space_group_name_H-M   'P 1'
#
loop_
_entity.id
_entity.type
_entity.pdbx_description
1 polymer ?
#
loop_
_entity_poly.entity_id
_entity_poly.type
_entity_poly.pdbx_seq_one_letter_code
_entity_poly.pdbx_strand_id
1 'polypeptide(L)' 'AKEVKKKGEEAKVAIRNIRRDANDKAKKLNKDNEISDDELSNIEADIQKVTDKITAEIEKMIDKKTDEIMTV' A
#
# COMPACT_ATOMS: atom_id res chain seq x y z
N ALA A 1 -21.21 7.99 2.16
CA ALA A 1 -21.03 9.40 2.39
C ALA A 1 -19.66 9.89 1.90
N LYS A 2 -19.57 11.17 1.59
CA LYS A 2 -18.35 11.78 1.05
C LYS A 2 -17.13 11.65 1.97
N GLU A 3 -17.35 11.71 3.27
CA GLU A 3 -16.27 11.59 4.26
C GLU A 3 -15.61 10.21 4.28
N VAL A 4 -16.37 9.15 4.08
CA VAL A 4 -15.85 7.78 4.05
C VAL A 4 -14.96 7.57 2.84
N LYS A 5 -15.38 8.06 1.66
CA LYS A 5 -14.57 7.99 0.44
C LYS A 5 -13.26 8.77 0.58
N LYS A 6 -13.32 9.96 1.15
CA LYS A 6 -12.16 10.81 1.36
C LYS A 6 -11.14 10.15 2.27
N LYS A 7 -11.58 9.58 3.38
CA LYS A 7 -10.69 8.84 4.29
C LYS A 7 -10.07 7.61 3.63
N GLY A 8 -10.83 6.89 2.82
CA GLY A 8 -10.31 5.76 2.06
C GLY A 8 -9.26 6.17 1.05
N GLU A 9 -9.45 7.27 0.35
CA GLU A 9 -8.48 7.80 -0.60
C GLU A 9 -7.23 8.30 0.10
N GLU A 10 -7.36 8.98 1.23
CA GLU A 10 -6.22 9.42 2.04
C GLU A 10 -5.38 8.23 2.52
N ALA A 11 -6.03 7.15 2.94
CA ALA A 11 -5.34 5.92 3.34
C ALA A 11 -4.58 5.31 2.16
N LYS A 12 -5.18 5.27 0.98
CA LYS A 12 -4.53 4.75 -0.23
C LYS A 12 -3.32 5.60 -0.63
N VAL A 13 -3.45 6.93 -0.54
CA VAL A 13 -2.33 7.84 -0.83
C VAL A 13 -1.20 7.64 0.17
N ALA A 14 -1.52 7.51 1.45
CA ALA A 14 -0.52 7.24 2.49
C ALA A 14 0.24 5.94 2.22
N ILE A 15 -0.47 4.89 1.83
CA ILE A 15 0.13 3.60 1.48
C ILE A 15 1.04 3.73 0.26
N ARG A 16 0.63 4.46 -0.76
CA ARG A 16 1.45 4.72 -1.95
C ARG A 16 2.74 5.45 -1.59
N ASN A 17 2.66 6.44 -0.72
CA ASN A 17 3.82 7.19 -0.26
C ASN A 17 4.78 6.29 0.51
N ILE A 18 4.26 5.45 1.41
CA ILE A 18 5.06 4.49 2.18
C ILE A 18 5.75 3.50 1.22
N ARG A 19 5.02 2.98 0.23
CA ARG A 19 5.58 2.08 -0.77
C ARG A 19 6.70 2.74 -1.56
N ARG A 20 6.49 3.97 -2.00
CA ARG A 20 7.49 4.74 -2.75
C ARG A 20 8.75 4.94 -1.91
N ASP A 21 8.60 5.37 -0.66
CA ASP A 21 9.72 5.57 0.26
C ASP A 21 10.48 4.27 0.50
N ALA A 22 9.78 3.16 0.72
CA ALA A 22 10.39 1.86 0.92
C ALA A 22 11.16 1.41 -0.32
N ASN A 23 10.58 1.57 -1.52
CA ASN A 23 11.24 1.25 -2.78
C ASN A 23 12.49 2.12 -3.00
N ASP A 24 12.40 3.41 -2.71
CA ASP A 24 13.53 4.33 -2.84
C ASP A 24 14.67 3.95 -1.90
N LYS A 25 14.36 3.59 -0.66
CA LYS A 25 15.36 3.11 0.31
C LYS A 25 16.03 1.82 -0.18
N ALA A 26 15.25 0.88 -0.69
CA ALA A 26 15.77 -0.37 -1.21
C ALA A 26 16.70 -0.13 -2.40
N LYS A 27 16.31 0.76 -3.32
CA LYS A 27 17.15 1.14 -4.46
C LYS A 27 18.44 1.80 -4.02
N LYS A 28 18.39 2.65 -3.00
CA LYS A 28 19.56 3.31 -2.46
C LYS A 28 20.54 2.30 -1.86
N LEU A 29 20.04 1.33 -1.11
CA LEU A 29 20.85 0.26 -0.53
C LEU A 29 21.53 -0.56 -1.62
N ASN A 30 20.82 -0.86 -2.69
CA ASN A 30 21.38 -1.56 -3.84
C ASN A 30 22.48 -0.72 -4.52
N LYS A 31 22.25 0.57 -4.70
CA LYS A 31 23.22 1.49 -5.29
C LYS A 31 24.51 1.59 -4.45
N ASP A 32 24.36 1.52 -3.13
CA ASP A 32 25.49 1.55 -2.18
C ASP A 32 26.14 0.16 -2.02
N ASN A 33 25.69 -0.85 -2.76
CA ASN A 33 26.17 -2.24 -2.70
C ASN A 33 25.94 -2.92 -1.35
N GLU A 34 24.98 -2.43 -0.56
CA GLU A 34 24.60 -3.06 0.71
C GLU A 34 23.71 -4.28 0.49
N ILE A 35 22.94 -4.29 -0.61
CA ILE A 35 22.11 -5.43 -1.01
C ILE A 35 22.37 -5.75 -2.49
N SER A 36 22.20 -7.02 -2.85
CA SER A 36 22.33 -7.46 -4.24
C SER A 36 21.08 -7.14 -5.05
N ASP A 37 21.15 -7.26 -6.38
CA ASP A 37 20.01 -7.08 -7.27
C ASP A 37 18.89 -8.08 -6.96
N ASP A 38 19.23 -9.31 -6.63
CA ASP A 38 18.26 -10.34 -6.24
C ASP A 38 17.56 -9.96 -4.93
N GLU A 39 18.29 -9.45 -3.96
CA GLU A 39 17.73 -8.97 -2.70
C GLU A 39 16.82 -7.78 -2.93
N LEU A 40 17.21 -6.85 -3.79
CA LEU A 40 16.39 -5.70 -4.18
C LEU A 40 15.07 -6.17 -4.80
N SER A 41 15.13 -7.11 -5.71
CA SER A 41 13.94 -7.67 -6.36
C SER A 41 13.01 -8.31 -5.34
N ASN A 42 13.55 -9.07 -4.40
CA ASN A 42 12.77 -9.70 -3.32
C ASN A 42 12.11 -8.68 -2.41
N ILE A 43 12.85 -7.63 -2.04
CA ILE A 43 12.32 -6.54 -1.20
C ILE A 43 11.18 -5.82 -1.92
N GLU A 44 11.35 -5.49 -3.20
CA GLU A 44 10.31 -4.84 -3.99
C GLU A 44 9.05 -5.72 -4.10
N ALA A 45 9.22 -7.01 -4.30
CA ALA A 45 8.12 -7.96 -4.35
C ALA A 45 7.37 -8.04 -3.01
N ASP A 46 8.11 -8.06 -1.89
CA ASP A 46 7.53 -8.07 -0.55
C ASP A 46 6.75 -6.79 -0.27
N ILE A 47 7.31 -5.63 -0.62
CA ILE A 47 6.67 -4.33 -0.46
C ILE A 47 5.36 -4.29 -1.25
N GLN A 48 5.38 -4.74 -2.50
CA GLN A 48 4.20 -4.79 -3.35
C GLN A 48 3.13 -5.72 -2.76
N LYS A 49 3.53 -6.88 -2.27
CA LYS A 49 2.64 -7.88 -1.68
C LYS A 49 1.93 -7.34 -0.43
N VAL A 50 2.69 -6.70 0.47
CA VAL A 50 2.14 -6.08 1.68
C VAL A 50 1.23 -4.92 1.32
N THR A 51 1.63 -4.09 0.37
CA THR A 51 0.83 -2.94 -0.10
C THR A 51 -0.49 -3.40 -0.69
N ASP A 52 -0.48 -4.42 -1.54
CA ASP A 52 -1.70 -4.97 -2.14
C ASP A 52 -2.64 -5.55 -1.08
N LYS A 53 -2.08 -6.22 -0.09
CA LYS A 53 -2.86 -6.79 1.02
C LYS A 53 -3.55 -5.70 1.82
N ILE A 54 -2.83 -4.65 2.20
CA ILE A 54 -3.37 -3.52 2.96
C ILE A 54 -4.43 -2.78 2.14
N THR A 55 -4.17 -2.54 0.86
CA THR A 55 -5.11 -1.88 -0.05
C THR A 55 -6.40 -2.70 -0.17
N ALA A 56 -6.30 -4.01 -0.32
CA ALA A 56 -7.45 -4.90 -0.38
C ALA A 56 -8.27 -4.87 0.91
N GLU A 57 -7.61 -4.84 2.06
CA GLU A 57 -8.29 -4.73 3.35
C GLU A 57 -9.05 -3.42 3.50
N ILE A 58 -8.44 -2.31 3.06
CA ILE A 58 -9.08 -0.99 3.10
C ILE A 58 -10.30 -0.96 2.19
N GLU A 59 -10.20 -1.46 0.98
CA GLU A 59 -11.31 -1.55 0.03
C GLU A 59 -12.44 -2.41 0.58
N LYS A 60 -12.10 -3.51 1.19
CA LYS A 60 -13.07 -4.40 1.81
C LYS A 60 -13.83 -3.73 2.94
N MET A 61 -13.15 -2.94 3.77
CA MET A 61 -13.79 -2.18 4.84
C MET A 61 -14.73 -1.09 4.29
N ILE A 62 -14.33 -0.41 3.25
CA ILE A 62 -15.14 0.62 2.60
C ILE A 62 -16.39 0.00 1.99
N ASP A 63 -16.25 -1.12 1.26
CA ASP A 63 -17.36 -1.83 0.64
C ASP A 63 -18.33 -2.35 1.69
N LYS A 64 -17.84 -2.89 2.80
CA LYS A 64 -18.68 -3.40 3.88
C LYS A 64 -19.53 -2.30 4.50
N LYS A 65 -18.96 -1.13 4.74
CA LYS A 65 -19.70 0.02 5.27
C LYS A 65 -20.76 0.52 4.28
N THR A 66 -20.43 0.53 3.00
CA THR A 66 -21.35 0.93 1.94
C THR A 66 -22.53 -0.04 1.86
N ASP A 67 -22.27 -1.34 1.93
CA ASP A 67 -23.30 -2.37 1.95
C ASP A 67 -24.21 -2.24 3.17
N GLU A 68 -23.68 -1.98 4.34
CA GLU A 68 -24.48 -1.78 5.56
C GLU A 68 -25.43 -0.60 5.41
N ILE A 69 -24.98 0.49 4.81
CA ILE A 69 -25.80 1.67 4.56
C ILE A 69 -26.89 1.38 3.54
N MET A 70 -26.58 0.60 2.50
CA MET A 70 -27.54 0.26 1.45
C MET A 70 -28.58 -0.78 1.89
N THR A 71 -28.27 -1.58 2.90
CA THR A 71 -29.17 -2.62 3.38
C THR A 71 -30.27 -2.07 4.31
N VAL A 72 -30.12 -0.86 4.77
CA VAL A 72 -31.11 -0.18 5.60
C VAL A 72 -32.05 0.65 4.73
#